data_47677c3ccd1fe9a7b27e3acc25b5a717
#
_entry.id   47677c3ccd1fe9a7b27e3acc25b5a717
#
_cell.length_a   1.000
_cell.length_b   1.000
_cell.length_c   1.000
_cell.angle_alpha   90.00
_cell.angle_beta   90.00
_cell.angle_gamma   90.00
#
_symmetry.space_group_name_H-M   'P 1'
#
loop_
_entity.id
_entity.type
_entity.pdbx_description
1 polymer ?
#
loop_
_entity_poly.entity_id
_entity_poly.type
_entity_poly.pdbx_seq_one_letter_code
_entity_poly.pdbx_strand_id
1 'polypeptide(L)'
;MPKFYIRIFIAILCLAAQSSIFAACKSRNIPAENYPHRSGPLNEREMSMARTAWKFFENNTQPSGLVNAVDSYPSTTMWDTASYIGALVAARELGIIDAQAADVRLTKLLNVFNQLKFFRNELPNKVYHTQTLEPSDYGNKPGEIGFTALDLGRILVWLKIVKERYPQHADAVDRFVLRWNFDNVVDRSGMLFGAILDSNKKIQYLQEGRLGYEEYSAKGFQLWGISTEAASKAEPYSTVPIYCVDVPYDSRDPRKYSQHNYVVSESYVLDGIEYNWDTYNDHNTNNNLHSHEWMEKFAHKVYQAQENRFNETGILTARSEHQLSEAPYFVYDTVFTDGYAWNTITEPGKYVPEYAAISLKAALGMWVLWKSDYTDRLFLAIEKNFEPGKGFYEGILENGKGPIKAFTANNNGIMLEALLFKAQGKLLKWNNNKTISLWDKTIGNSYSMQAKTRQNMQQSGSQQTGIR
;
A
#
# COMPACT_ATOMS: atom_id res chain seq x y z
N MET A 1 24.73 5.11 -59.22
CA MET A 1 24.15 6.17 -58.41
C MET A 1 22.74 5.92 -57.84
N PRO A 2 22.15 4.72 -57.71
CA PRO A 2 20.84 4.54 -57.09
C PRO A 2 20.86 4.25 -55.56
N LYS A 3 22.02 3.83 -54.99
CA LYS A 3 22.05 3.41 -53.56
C LYS A 3 22.13 4.55 -52.54
N PHE A 4 22.44 5.78 -52.97
CA PHE A 4 22.57 6.93 -52.09
C PHE A 4 21.21 7.55 -51.75
N TYR A 5 20.29 7.55 -52.70
CA TYR A 5 18.94 8.13 -52.53
C TYR A 5 18.04 7.27 -51.62
N ILE A 6 18.20 5.95 -51.61
CA ILE A 6 17.41 5.05 -50.78
C ILE A 6 17.77 5.24 -49.28
N ARG A 7 19.03 5.47 -48.94
CA ARG A 7 19.45 5.69 -47.55
C ARG A 7 18.98 7.04 -47.01
N ILE A 8 18.89 8.07 -47.82
CA ILE A 8 18.37 9.38 -47.41
C ILE A 8 16.86 9.33 -47.23
N PHE A 9 16.12 8.57 -48.05
CA PHE A 9 14.67 8.41 -47.91
C PHE A 9 14.27 7.63 -46.64
N ILE A 10 15.03 6.59 -46.31
CA ILE A 10 14.81 5.80 -45.07
C ILE A 10 15.15 6.64 -43.83
N ALA A 11 16.21 7.43 -43.85
CA ALA A 11 16.57 8.31 -42.74
C ALA A 11 15.53 9.43 -42.51
N ILE A 12 14.95 9.99 -43.60
CA ILE A 12 13.89 11.00 -43.50
C ILE A 12 12.57 10.37 -43.00
N LEU A 13 12.23 9.15 -43.42
CA LEU A 13 11.06 8.42 -42.90
C LEU A 13 11.21 8.09 -41.43
N CYS A 14 12.40 7.64 -40.96
CA CYS A 14 12.66 7.40 -39.56
C CYS A 14 12.61 8.65 -38.70
N LEU A 15 13.13 9.79 -39.20
CA LEU A 15 13.05 11.09 -38.52
C LEU A 15 11.61 11.64 -38.48
N ALA A 16 10.82 11.46 -39.55
CA ALA A 16 9.41 11.84 -39.56
C ALA A 16 8.55 10.96 -38.65
N ALA A 17 8.85 9.63 -38.55
CA ALA A 17 8.18 8.73 -37.65
C ALA A 17 8.51 9.05 -36.17
N GLN A 18 9.77 9.37 -35.84
CA GLN A 18 10.17 9.82 -34.52
C GLN A 18 9.53 11.16 -34.14
N SER A 19 9.45 12.12 -35.05
CA SER A 19 8.79 13.40 -34.80
C SER A 19 7.29 13.26 -34.59
N SER A 20 6.63 12.31 -35.28
CA SER A 20 5.20 12.03 -35.12
C SER A 20 4.91 11.34 -33.78
N ILE A 21 5.79 10.47 -33.30
CA ILE A 21 5.68 9.82 -32.00
C ILE A 21 5.83 10.85 -30.88
N PHE A 22 6.82 11.75 -30.96
CA PHE A 22 7.00 12.81 -29.97
C PHE A 22 5.87 13.85 -29.95
N ALA A 23 5.26 14.16 -31.11
CA ALA A 23 4.11 15.05 -31.17
C ALA A 23 2.84 14.40 -30.58
N ALA A 24 2.63 13.09 -30.80
CA ALA A 24 1.53 12.34 -30.22
C ALA A 24 1.65 12.20 -28.68
N CYS A 25 2.87 12.05 -28.18
CA CYS A 25 3.13 11.96 -26.74
C CYS A 25 2.80 13.25 -25.97
N LYS A 26 3.10 14.42 -26.53
CA LYS A 26 2.81 15.71 -25.87
C LYS A 26 1.32 15.96 -25.62
N SER A 27 0.44 15.41 -26.42
CA SER A 27 -1.02 15.59 -26.30
C SER A 27 -1.69 14.67 -25.27
N ARG A 28 -0.95 13.73 -24.67
CA ARG A 28 -1.50 12.68 -23.78
C ARG A 28 -1.07 12.82 -22.30
N ASN A 29 -0.15 13.73 -21.99
CA ASN A 29 0.21 14.03 -20.60
C ASN A 29 -0.79 15.05 -20.05
N ILE A 30 -1.90 14.56 -19.51
CA ILE A 30 -2.94 15.39 -18.91
C ILE A 30 -2.53 15.65 -17.46
N PRO A 31 -2.46 16.91 -16.99
CA PRO A 31 -2.11 17.24 -15.62
C PRO A 31 -3.10 16.64 -14.60
N ALA A 32 -2.61 16.32 -13.41
CA ALA A 32 -3.40 15.68 -12.36
C ALA A 32 -4.63 16.48 -11.93
N GLU A 33 -4.53 17.82 -11.94
CA GLU A 33 -5.62 18.73 -11.60
C GLU A 33 -6.86 18.59 -12.52
N ASN A 34 -6.71 17.96 -13.67
CA ASN A 34 -7.84 17.67 -14.57
C ASN A 34 -8.62 16.41 -14.17
N TYR A 35 -8.16 15.67 -13.16
CA TYR A 35 -8.78 14.46 -12.65
C TYR A 35 -9.17 14.63 -11.17
N PRO A 36 -10.26 15.34 -10.88
CA PRO A 36 -10.68 15.53 -9.48
C PRO A 36 -11.04 14.20 -8.84
N HIS A 37 -10.92 14.12 -7.52
CA HIS A 37 -11.41 12.98 -6.75
C HIS A 37 -12.92 12.86 -6.87
N ARG A 38 -13.44 11.62 -6.87
CA ARG A 38 -14.87 11.42 -6.68
C ARG A 38 -15.22 11.61 -5.21
N SER A 39 -16.24 12.43 -4.95
CA SER A 39 -16.67 12.77 -3.60
C SER A 39 -18.20 12.77 -3.48
N GLY A 40 -18.68 12.65 -2.27
CA GLY A 40 -20.09 12.69 -1.92
C GLY A 40 -20.65 11.35 -1.43
N PRO A 41 -21.88 11.32 -0.94
CA PRO A 41 -22.50 10.13 -0.38
C PRO A 41 -22.53 8.99 -1.39
N LEU A 42 -22.45 7.77 -0.88
CA LEU A 42 -22.56 6.59 -1.72
C LEU A 42 -24.01 6.44 -2.22
N ASN A 43 -24.16 6.15 -3.50
CA ASN A 43 -25.44 5.71 -4.05
C ASN A 43 -25.71 4.23 -3.69
N GLU A 44 -26.93 3.73 -4.01
CA GLU A 44 -27.31 2.36 -3.62
C GLU A 44 -26.41 1.27 -4.24
N ARG A 45 -25.92 1.49 -5.45
CA ARG A 45 -25.00 0.57 -6.14
C ARG A 45 -23.65 0.50 -5.42
N GLU A 46 -23.09 1.63 -5.05
CA GLU A 46 -21.84 1.72 -4.29
C GLU A 46 -21.99 1.16 -2.87
N MET A 47 -23.13 1.44 -2.21
CA MET A 47 -23.46 0.84 -0.91
C MET A 47 -23.61 -0.68 -1.00
N SER A 48 -24.19 -1.20 -2.09
CA SER A 48 -24.26 -2.64 -2.32
C SER A 48 -22.86 -3.26 -2.47
N MET A 49 -21.94 -2.58 -3.17
CA MET A 49 -20.54 -3.00 -3.24
C MET A 49 -19.89 -3.01 -1.86
N ALA A 50 -20.09 -1.97 -1.05
CA ALA A 50 -19.54 -1.91 0.30
C ALA A 50 -20.07 -3.06 1.19
N ARG A 51 -21.38 -3.34 1.16
CA ARG A 51 -21.97 -4.47 1.87
C ARG A 51 -21.42 -5.82 1.37
N THR A 52 -21.18 -5.95 0.08
CA THR A 52 -20.59 -7.16 -0.52
C THR A 52 -19.15 -7.36 -0.05
N ALA A 53 -18.32 -6.33 -0.06
CA ALA A 53 -16.94 -6.42 0.43
C ALA A 53 -16.90 -6.76 1.92
N TRP A 54 -17.83 -6.22 2.73
CA TRP A 54 -17.93 -6.54 4.15
C TRP A 54 -18.24 -8.02 4.44
N LYS A 55 -18.91 -8.73 3.51
CA LYS A 55 -19.19 -10.18 3.68
C LYS A 55 -17.93 -11.03 3.87
N PHE A 56 -16.83 -10.65 3.22
CA PHE A 56 -15.55 -11.31 3.47
C PHE A 56 -15.20 -11.32 4.97
N PHE A 57 -15.31 -10.18 5.63
CA PHE A 57 -14.94 -10.01 7.04
C PHE A 57 -15.94 -10.67 8.00
N GLU A 58 -17.23 -10.72 7.63
CA GLU A 58 -18.21 -11.49 8.40
C GLU A 58 -17.86 -12.97 8.43
N ASN A 59 -17.43 -13.53 7.30
CA ASN A 59 -17.13 -14.96 7.16
C ASN A 59 -15.75 -15.36 7.71
N ASN A 60 -14.78 -14.46 7.65
CA ASN A 60 -13.37 -14.77 7.89
C ASN A 60 -12.84 -14.25 9.23
N THR A 61 -13.63 -13.50 10.01
CA THR A 61 -13.24 -13.13 11.37
C THR A 61 -13.40 -14.34 12.29
N GLN A 62 -12.29 -14.77 12.87
CA GLN A 62 -12.24 -15.94 13.72
C GLN A 62 -12.78 -15.66 15.14
N PRO A 63 -13.17 -16.70 15.90
CA PRO A 63 -13.54 -16.56 17.31
C PRO A 63 -12.47 -15.90 18.17
N SER A 64 -11.20 -15.94 17.78
CA SER A 64 -10.10 -15.21 18.40
C SER A 64 -10.25 -13.68 18.28
N GLY A 65 -10.79 -13.18 17.17
CA GLY A 65 -10.86 -11.76 16.79
C GLY A 65 -9.94 -11.37 15.64
N LEU A 66 -8.98 -12.23 15.26
CA LEU A 66 -8.21 -12.06 14.03
C LEU A 66 -9.05 -12.43 12.81
N VAL A 67 -8.69 -11.87 11.66
CA VAL A 67 -9.29 -12.19 10.35
C VAL A 67 -8.33 -13.05 9.54
N ASN A 68 -8.84 -14.00 8.77
CA ASN A 68 -8.04 -14.70 7.78
C ASN A 68 -7.66 -13.74 6.63
N ALA A 69 -6.41 -13.77 6.21
CA ALA A 69 -5.94 -13.01 5.05
C ALA A 69 -6.60 -13.50 3.75
N VAL A 70 -6.75 -14.81 3.62
CA VAL A 70 -7.38 -15.50 2.47
C VAL A 70 -8.59 -16.30 2.96
N ASP A 71 -9.65 -16.33 2.15
CA ASP A 71 -10.88 -17.05 2.50
C ASP A 71 -10.61 -18.47 2.98
N SER A 72 -11.16 -18.79 4.14
CA SER A 72 -11.08 -20.12 4.77
C SER A 72 -9.66 -20.61 5.12
N TYR A 73 -8.61 -19.78 4.99
CA TYR A 73 -7.24 -20.12 5.34
C TYR A 73 -6.82 -19.43 6.65
N PRO A 74 -6.58 -20.15 7.75
CA PRO A 74 -6.45 -19.56 9.08
C PRO A 74 -5.10 -18.90 9.35
N SER A 75 -4.74 -17.95 8.53
CA SER A 75 -3.47 -17.21 8.56
C SER A 75 -3.73 -15.71 8.30
N THR A 76 -2.94 -14.85 8.92
CA THR A 76 -2.98 -13.40 8.69
C THR A 76 -1.61 -12.77 8.87
N THR A 77 -1.38 -11.65 8.17
CA THR A 77 -0.24 -10.76 8.34
C THR A 77 -0.67 -9.47 9.05
N MET A 78 0.29 -8.60 9.38
CA MET A 78 -0.04 -7.25 9.87
C MET A 78 -0.62 -6.38 8.76
N TRP A 79 -0.25 -6.62 7.50
CA TRP A 79 -0.84 -5.95 6.33
C TRP A 79 -2.33 -6.25 6.19
N ASP A 80 -2.70 -7.52 6.20
CA ASP A 80 -4.09 -7.97 6.11
C ASP A 80 -4.92 -7.56 7.32
N THR A 81 -4.29 -7.56 8.49
CA THR A 81 -4.92 -7.10 9.73
C THR A 81 -5.19 -5.60 9.69
N ALA A 82 -4.30 -4.80 9.07
CA ALA A 82 -4.53 -3.38 8.81
C ALA A 82 -5.72 -3.18 7.87
N SER A 83 -5.83 -3.99 6.80
CA SER A 83 -7.00 -3.99 5.90
C SER A 83 -8.30 -4.32 6.65
N TYR A 84 -8.26 -5.22 7.62
CA TYR A 84 -9.42 -5.50 8.47
C TYR A 84 -9.81 -4.30 9.34
N ILE A 85 -8.84 -3.60 9.93
CA ILE A 85 -9.12 -2.39 10.70
C ILE A 85 -9.76 -1.33 9.78
N GLY A 86 -9.22 -1.14 8.58
CA GLY A 86 -9.77 -0.23 7.57
C GLY A 86 -11.21 -0.60 7.18
N ALA A 87 -11.44 -1.88 6.93
CA ALA A 87 -12.77 -2.40 6.64
C ALA A 87 -13.76 -2.19 7.79
N LEU A 88 -13.32 -2.39 9.04
CA LEU A 88 -14.14 -2.20 10.23
C LEU A 88 -14.52 -0.73 10.44
N VAL A 89 -13.55 0.18 10.25
CA VAL A 89 -13.80 1.61 10.26
C VAL A 89 -14.79 1.98 9.14
N ALA A 90 -14.58 1.50 7.92
CA ALA A 90 -15.46 1.77 6.79
C ALA A 90 -16.88 1.23 7.01
N ALA A 91 -17.01 0.00 7.49
CA ALA A 91 -18.31 -0.62 7.75
C ALA A 91 -19.12 0.15 8.81
N ARG A 92 -18.45 0.64 9.86
CA ARG A 92 -19.06 1.52 10.88
C ARG A 92 -19.49 2.87 10.29
N GLU A 93 -18.57 3.57 9.64
CA GLU A 93 -18.79 4.93 9.14
C GLU A 93 -19.82 4.98 7.99
N LEU A 94 -19.91 3.92 7.20
CA LEU A 94 -20.91 3.75 6.15
C LEU A 94 -22.25 3.19 6.65
N GLY A 95 -22.37 2.86 7.94
CA GLY A 95 -23.60 2.32 8.54
C GLY A 95 -23.93 0.89 8.10
N ILE A 96 -22.93 0.11 7.67
CA ILE A 96 -23.09 -1.33 7.36
C ILE A 96 -23.25 -2.14 8.64
N ILE A 97 -22.53 -1.77 9.69
CA ILE A 97 -22.69 -2.25 11.05
C ILE A 97 -22.89 -1.07 11.99
N ASP A 98 -23.57 -1.27 13.10
CA ASP A 98 -23.75 -0.24 14.11
C ASP A 98 -22.47 0.02 14.93
N ALA A 99 -22.44 1.14 15.64
CA ALA A 99 -21.29 1.56 16.44
C ALA A 99 -20.93 0.54 17.52
N GLN A 100 -21.92 -0.09 18.17
CA GLN A 100 -21.71 -1.08 19.22
C GLN A 100 -21.05 -2.35 18.66
N ALA A 101 -21.54 -2.87 17.54
CA ALA A 101 -20.94 -4.03 16.88
C ALA A 101 -19.50 -3.76 16.43
N ALA A 102 -19.22 -2.56 15.93
CA ALA A 102 -17.87 -2.13 15.57
C ALA A 102 -16.95 -2.06 16.80
N ASP A 103 -17.41 -1.42 17.89
CA ASP A 103 -16.63 -1.29 19.13
C ASP A 103 -16.33 -2.65 19.77
N VAL A 104 -17.28 -3.61 19.74
CA VAL A 104 -17.07 -4.99 20.23
C VAL A 104 -15.97 -5.69 19.43
N ARG A 105 -16.00 -5.60 18.08
CA ARG A 105 -15.00 -6.20 17.21
C ARG A 105 -13.63 -5.56 17.40
N LEU A 106 -13.57 -4.25 17.47
CA LEU A 106 -12.32 -3.50 17.64
C LEU A 106 -11.70 -3.76 19.02
N THR A 107 -12.50 -3.75 20.09
CA THR A 107 -12.03 -4.09 21.44
C THR A 107 -11.45 -5.50 21.48
N LYS A 108 -12.11 -6.46 20.85
CA LYS A 108 -11.64 -7.85 20.77
C LYS A 108 -10.31 -7.95 20.06
N LEU A 109 -10.17 -7.30 18.88
CA LEU A 109 -8.94 -7.28 18.11
C LEU A 109 -7.78 -6.66 18.91
N LEU A 110 -8.00 -5.49 19.55
CA LEU A 110 -6.98 -4.81 20.35
C LEU A 110 -6.57 -5.65 21.59
N ASN A 111 -7.49 -6.38 22.20
CA ASN A 111 -7.17 -7.32 23.29
C ASN A 111 -6.29 -8.47 22.79
N VAL A 112 -6.55 -8.98 21.59
CA VAL A 112 -5.69 -10.00 20.96
C VAL A 112 -4.29 -9.44 20.69
N PHE A 113 -4.17 -8.25 20.14
CA PHE A 113 -2.88 -7.62 19.89
C PHE A 113 -2.00 -7.54 21.14
N ASN A 114 -2.60 -7.27 22.30
CA ASN A 114 -1.88 -7.24 23.56
C ASN A 114 -1.42 -8.62 24.07
N GLN A 115 -1.90 -9.72 23.46
CA GLN A 115 -1.54 -11.10 23.80
C GLN A 115 -0.59 -11.74 22.79
N LEU A 116 -0.46 -11.18 21.56
CA LEU A 116 0.40 -11.75 20.52
C LEU A 116 1.84 -11.90 21.00
N LYS A 117 2.43 -13.04 20.71
CA LYS A 117 3.87 -13.27 20.89
C LYS A 117 4.62 -12.60 19.74
N PHE A 118 5.61 -11.78 20.06
CA PHE A 118 6.40 -11.08 19.08
C PHE A 118 7.60 -11.92 18.65
N PHE A 119 8.03 -11.71 17.40
CA PHE A 119 9.32 -12.21 16.91
C PHE A 119 10.42 -11.70 17.83
N ARG A 120 11.14 -12.63 18.48
CA ARG A 120 12.21 -12.33 19.44
C ARG A 120 11.82 -11.34 20.56
N ASN A 121 10.54 -11.24 20.89
CA ASN A 121 9.99 -10.25 21.82
C ASN A 121 10.22 -8.79 21.40
N GLU A 122 10.49 -8.53 20.12
CA GLU A 122 10.77 -7.20 19.58
C GLU A 122 9.57 -6.61 18.86
N LEU A 123 9.08 -7.30 17.82
CA LEU A 123 8.06 -6.79 16.90
C LEU A 123 7.09 -7.91 16.50
N PRO A 124 5.87 -7.57 16.04
CA PRO A 124 4.95 -8.58 15.51
C PRO A 124 5.62 -9.47 14.46
N ASN A 125 5.39 -10.80 14.57
CA ASN A 125 5.86 -11.75 13.57
C ASN A 125 5.15 -11.54 12.23
N LYS A 126 5.79 -11.92 11.12
CA LYS A 126 5.21 -11.76 9.76
C LYS A 126 3.82 -12.36 9.64
N VAL A 127 3.61 -13.54 10.21
CA VAL A 127 2.39 -14.32 10.06
C VAL A 127 1.93 -14.85 11.43
N TYR A 128 0.61 -14.84 11.63
CA TYR A 128 -0.04 -15.46 12.79
C TYR A 128 -1.11 -16.42 12.33
N HIS A 129 -1.23 -17.55 13.04
CA HIS A 129 -2.36 -18.44 12.90
C HIS A 129 -3.59 -17.82 13.55
N THR A 130 -4.64 -17.56 12.80
CA THR A 130 -5.78 -16.74 13.25
C THR A 130 -6.63 -17.37 14.34
N GLN A 131 -6.61 -18.69 14.48
CA GLN A 131 -7.37 -19.38 15.51
C GLN A 131 -6.59 -19.56 16.83
N THR A 132 -5.28 -19.85 16.73
CA THR A 132 -4.44 -20.15 17.91
C THR A 132 -3.66 -18.95 18.42
N LEU A 133 -3.53 -17.87 17.64
CA LEU A 133 -2.75 -16.66 17.89
C LEU A 133 -1.23 -16.90 17.95
N GLU A 134 -0.77 -18.10 17.61
CA GLU A 134 0.65 -18.42 17.61
C GLU A 134 1.33 -17.85 16.34
N PRO A 135 2.59 -17.36 16.45
CA PRO A 135 3.42 -17.11 15.29
C PRO A 135 3.50 -18.34 14.41
N SER A 136 3.40 -18.15 13.10
CA SER A 136 3.47 -19.24 12.11
C SER A 136 4.23 -18.80 10.86
N ASP A 137 4.54 -19.77 10.00
CA ASP A 137 4.98 -19.52 8.64
C ASP A 137 3.76 -19.39 7.69
N TYR A 138 4.03 -19.08 6.41
CA TYR A 138 2.98 -18.97 5.37
C TYR A 138 2.25 -20.31 5.09
N GLY A 139 2.81 -21.43 5.52
CA GLY A 139 2.20 -22.76 5.46
C GLY A 139 1.45 -23.16 6.74
N ASN A 140 1.20 -22.20 7.64
CA ASN A 140 0.56 -22.41 8.97
C ASN A 140 1.32 -23.34 9.92
N LYS A 141 2.62 -23.56 9.70
CA LYS A 141 3.44 -24.28 10.68
C LYS A 141 3.85 -23.33 11.81
N PRO A 142 3.69 -23.73 13.08
CA PRO A 142 4.09 -22.87 14.20
C PRO A 142 5.57 -22.51 14.14
N GLY A 143 5.87 -21.23 14.36
CA GLY A 143 7.24 -20.74 14.44
C GLY A 143 7.39 -19.27 14.09
N GLU A 144 8.43 -18.67 14.61
CA GLU A 144 8.84 -17.32 14.26
C GLU A 144 9.56 -17.33 12.91
N ILE A 145 9.23 -16.36 12.02
CA ILE A 145 9.86 -16.25 10.69
C ILE A 145 10.43 -14.88 10.38
N GLY A 146 10.22 -13.90 11.26
CA GLY A 146 10.69 -12.53 11.07
C GLY A 146 9.59 -11.47 11.19
N PHE A 147 9.89 -10.26 10.75
CA PHE A 147 8.93 -9.15 10.61
C PHE A 147 9.19 -8.40 9.31
N THR A 148 8.19 -7.64 8.83
CA THR A 148 8.30 -6.75 7.67
C THR A 148 7.99 -5.32 8.06
N ALA A 149 8.88 -4.39 7.72
CA ALA A 149 8.69 -2.98 8.00
C ALA A 149 7.48 -2.40 7.25
N LEU A 150 7.18 -2.93 6.06
CA LEU A 150 6.03 -2.47 5.27
C LEU A 150 4.71 -2.78 5.97
N ASP A 151 4.53 -4.01 6.44
CA ASP A 151 3.34 -4.42 7.19
C ASP A 151 3.19 -3.61 8.49
N LEU A 152 4.32 -3.43 9.20
CA LEU A 152 4.34 -2.67 10.45
C LEU A 152 4.01 -1.20 10.21
N GLY A 153 4.52 -0.61 9.13
CA GLY A 153 4.17 0.76 8.73
C GLY A 153 2.67 0.90 8.49
N ARG A 154 2.07 0.02 7.70
CA ARG A 154 0.64 0.07 7.39
C ARG A 154 -0.24 -0.11 8.62
N ILE A 155 0.06 -1.07 9.48
CA ILE A 155 -0.77 -1.23 10.68
C ILE A 155 -0.62 -0.04 11.64
N LEU A 156 0.54 0.60 11.72
CA LEU A 156 0.74 1.84 12.48
C LEU A 156 -0.16 2.99 11.97
N VAL A 157 -0.36 3.09 10.64
CA VAL A 157 -1.32 4.03 10.04
C VAL A 157 -2.72 3.78 10.59
N TRP A 158 -3.21 2.54 10.48
CA TRP A 158 -4.57 2.20 10.88
C TRP A 158 -4.79 2.28 12.39
N LEU A 159 -3.79 1.92 13.18
CA LEU A 159 -3.82 2.13 14.63
C LEU A 159 -3.91 3.64 14.98
N LYS A 160 -3.20 4.49 14.23
CA LYS A 160 -3.30 5.95 14.40
C LYS A 160 -4.68 6.46 14.00
N ILE A 161 -5.24 6.01 12.87
CA ILE A 161 -6.60 6.36 12.42
C ILE A 161 -7.63 5.96 13.48
N VAL A 162 -7.54 4.75 14.05
CA VAL A 162 -8.42 4.31 15.15
C VAL A 162 -8.30 5.21 16.37
N LYS A 163 -7.07 5.51 16.78
CA LYS A 163 -6.80 6.37 17.94
C LYS A 163 -7.38 7.78 17.79
N GLU A 164 -7.28 8.36 16.58
CA GLU A 164 -7.80 9.70 16.30
C GLU A 164 -9.33 9.70 16.15
N ARG A 165 -9.92 8.68 15.50
CA ARG A 165 -11.38 8.60 15.29
C ARG A 165 -12.16 8.11 16.50
N TYR A 166 -11.56 7.21 17.29
CA TYR A 166 -12.22 6.51 18.40
C TYR A 166 -11.38 6.59 19.68
N PRO A 167 -11.35 7.77 20.34
CA PRO A 167 -10.47 8.03 21.49
C PRO A 167 -10.65 7.02 22.66
N GLN A 168 -11.83 6.40 22.77
CA GLN A 168 -12.10 5.35 23.79
C GLN A 168 -11.17 4.12 23.63
N HIS A 169 -10.60 3.90 22.44
CA HIS A 169 -9.67 2.81 22.18
C HIS A 169 -8.19 3.22 22.26
N ALA A 170 -7.88 4.52 22.45
CA ALA A 170 -6.53 5.06 22.39
C ALA A 170 -5.54 4.34 23.31
N ASP A 171 -5.92 4.10 24.58
CA ASP A 171 -5.05 3.41 25.54
C ASP A 171 -4.77 1.95 25.17
N ALA A 172 -5.72 1.25 24.55
CA ALA A 172 -5.52 -0.13 24.11
C ALA A 172 -4.57 -0.19 22.90
N VAL A 173 -4.71 0.75 21.97
CA VAL A 173 -3.80 0.94 20.85
C VAL A 173 -2.39 1.28 21.35
N ASP A 174 -2.27 2.24 22.24
CA ASP A 174 -0.97 2.68 22.79
C ASP A 174 -0.25 1.53 23.49
N ARG A 175 -0.96 0.73 24.32
CA ARG A 175 -0.37 -0.45 24.97
C ARG A 175 0.23 -1.45 23.99
N PHE A 176 -0.41 -1.67 22.84
CA PHE A 176 0.13 -2.56 21.83
C PHE A 176 1.43 -2.03 21.23
N VAL A 177 1.45 -0.76 20.82
CA VAL A 177 2.61 -0.14 20.16
C VAL A 177 3.77 0.09 21.16
N LEU A 178 3.47 0.34 22.44
CA LEU A 178 4.48 0.47 23.50
C LEU A 178 5.28 -0.82 23.78
N ARG A 179 4.79 -1.97 23.32
CA ARG A 179 5.53 -3.24 23.39
C ARG A 179 6.61 -3.39 22.32
N TRP A 180 6.58 -2.52 21.28
CA TRP A 180 7.46 -2.66 20.13
C TRP A 180 8.85 -2.10 20.41
N ASN A 181 9.86 -2.84 19.96
CA ASN A 181 11.23 -2.33 19.89
C ASN A 181 11.53 -1.91 18.44
N PHE A 182 11.65 -0.62 18.21
CA PHE A 182 11.86 -0.04 16.88
C PHE A 182 13.33 -0.02 16.44
N ASP A 183 14.29 -0.39 17.31
CA ASP A 183 15.73 -0.21 17.03
C ASP A 183 16.22 -1.01 15.83
N ASN A 184 15.56 -2.16 15.53
CA ASN A 184 15.97 -3.04 14.43
C ASN A 184 15.16 -2.86 13.15
N VAL A 185 14.01 -2.18 13.20
CA VAL A 185 13.15 -1.94 12.02
C VAL A 185 13.43 -0.60 11.36
N VAL A 186 13.95 0.38 12.12
CA VAL A 186 14.37 1.68 11.60
C VAL A 186 15.82 1.92 12.04
N ASP A 187 16.72 2.07 11.07
CA ASP A 187 18.11 2.33 11.37
C ASP A 187 18.36 3.81 11.78
N ARG A 188 19.62 4.15 12.10
CA ARG A 188 19.98 5.50 12.51
C ARG A 188 19.80 6.57 11.43
N SER A 189 19.76 6.17 10.16
CA SER A 189 19.49 7.07 9.03
C SER A 189 18.00 7.28 8.79
N GLY A 190 17.15 6.47 9.41
CA GLY A 190 15.71 6.41 9.17
C GLY A 190 15.33 5.54 7.97
N MET A 191 16.17 4.56 7.61
CA MET A 191 15.87 3.55 6.59
C MET A 191 15.13 2.38 7.21
N LEU A 192 14.22 1.76 6.46
CA LEU A 192 13.40 0.63 6.90
C LEU A 192 14.08 -0.72 6.65
N PHE A 193 13.96 -1.62 7.65
CA PHE A 193 14.48 -2.99 7.58
C PHE A 193 13.43 -4.00 8.02
N GLY A 194 13.33 -5.11 7.28
CA GLY A 194 12.67 -6.31 7.72
C GLY A 194 13.65 -7.30 8.35
N ALA A 195 13.14 -8.36 8.96
CA ALA A 195 13.93 -9.47 9.48
C ALA A 195 13.44 -10.80 8.94
N ILE A 196 14.39 -11.69 8.64
CA ILE A 196 14.13 -13.09 8.29
C ILE A 196 15.06 -14.01 9.09
N LEU A 197 14.71 -15.29 9.16
CA LEU A 197 15.60 -16.33 9.69
C LEU A 197 16.26 -17.05 8.53
N ASP A 198 17.60 -17.17 8.56
CA ASP A 198 18.33 -18.02 7.63
C ASP A 198 18.15 -19.53 7.96
N SER A 199 18.72 -20.40 7.16
CA SER A 199 18.67 -21.86 7.34
C SER A 199 19.20 -22.33 8.71
N ASN A 200 20.05 -21.55 9.36
CA ASN A 200 20.61 -21.82 10.69
C ASN A 200 19.83 -21.13 11.81
N LYS A 201 18.65 -20.58 11.52
CA LYS A 201 17.80 -19.77 12.44
C LYS A 201 18.49 -18.52 12.97
N LYS A 202 19.47 -17.98 12.25
CA LYS A 202 20.15 -16.72 12.54
C LYS A 202 19.35 -15.57 11.90
N ILE A 203 19.20 -14.48 12.64
CA ILE A 203 18.47 -13.30 12.14
C ILE A 203 19.32 -12.61 11.09
N GLN A 204 18.67 -12.29 9.96
CA GLN A 204 19.19 -11.39 8.93
C GLN A 204 18.26 -10.20 8.80
N TYR A 205 18.80 -8.99 8.93
CA TYR A 205 18.08 -7.75 8.67
C TYR A 205 18.34 -7.33 7.23
N LEU A 206 17.25 -7.13 6.47
CA LEU A 206 17.30 -6.76 5.06
C LEU A 206 16.62 -5.41 4.88
N GLN A 207 17.27 -4.50 4.15
CA GLN A 207 16.63 -3.24 3.79
C GLN A 207 15.35 -3.55 2.99
N GLU A 208 14.22 -3.04 3.43
CA GLU A 208 12.90 -3.40 2.95
C GLU A 208 12.17 -2.16 2.44
N GLY A 209 11.37 -2.38 1.41
CA GLY A 209 10.64 -1.34 0.73
C GLY A 209 11.30 -0.88 -0.58
N ARG A 210 10.46 -0.43 -1.49
CA ARG A 210 10.82 0.18 -2.77
C ARG A 210 9.89 1.35 -3.00
N LEU A 211 10.25 2.18 -3.96
CA LEU A 211 9.53 3.42 -4.28
C LEU A 211 8.01 3.22 -4.31
N GLY A 212 7.31 4.01 -3.54
CA GLY A 212 5.88 3.95 -3.29
C GLY A 212 5.54 3.26 -1.96
N TYR A 213 5.97 2.02 -1.75
CA TYR A 213 5.69 1.27 -0.51
C TYR A 213 6.55 1.71 0.66
N GLU A 214 7.82 2.02 0.42
CA GLU A 214 8.74 2.44 1.47
C GLU A 214 8.29 3.76 2.09
N GLU A 215 7.96 4.74 1.27
CA GLU A 215 7.54 6.08 1.70
C GLU A 215 6.15 6.06 2.35
N TYR A 216 5.22 5.26 1.79
CA TYR A 216 3.92 5.04 2.41
C TYR A 216 4.08 4.45 3.83
N SER A 217 4.88 3.40 3.97
CA SER A 217 5.10 2.74 5.26
C SER A 217 5.88 3.62 6.23
N ALA A 218 6.84 4.41 5.74
CA ALA A 218 7.60 5.38 6.52
C ALA A 218 6.71 6.40 7.23
N LYS A 219 5.64 6.86 6.58
CA LYS A 219 4.63 7.74 7.21
C LYS A 219 3.97 7.08 8.43
N GLY A 220 3.73 5.77 8.37
CA GLY A 220 3.20 5.00 9.50
C GLY A 220 4.06 5.16 10.74
N PHE A 221 5.38 5.01 10.64
CA PHE A 221 6.32 5.23 11.75
C PHE A 221 6.36 6.69 12.19
N GLN A 222 6.37 7.63 11.25
CA GLN A 222 6.38 9.07 11.54
C GLN A 222 5.16 9.53 12.34
N LEU A 223 3.99 8.94 12.13
CA LEU A 223 2.77 9.20 12.91
C LEU A 223 2.94 8.90 14.42
N TRP A 224 3.91 8.07 14.77
CA TRP A 224 4.27 7.70 16.15
C TRP A 224 5.56 8.37 16.63
N GLY A 225 6.06 9.36 15.90
CA GLY A 225 7.24 10.15 16.28
C GLY A 225 8.58 9.48 16.00
N ILE A 226 8.58 8.39 15.21
CA ILE A 226 9.80 7.67 14.83
C ILE A 226 10.33 8.26 13.53
N SER A 227 11.56 8.76 13.52
CA SER A 227 12.15 9.37 12.34
C SER A 227 12.49 8.32 11.29
N THR A 228 11.92 8.48 10.09
CA THR A 228 12.21 7.66 8.91
C THR A 228 12.69 8.56 7.76
N GLU A 229 13.64 9.46 8.06
CA GLU A 229 14.07 10.50 7.11
C GLU A 229 14.59 9.92 5.79
N ALA A 230 15.39 8.85 5.83
CA ALA A 230 15.93 8.23 4.63
C ALA A 230 14.84 7.51 3.81
N ALA A 231 13.96 6.76 4.50
CA ALA A 231 12.87 6.00 3.85
C ALA A 231 11.73 6.89 3.31
N SER A 232 11.70 8.17 3.68
CA SER A 232 10.68 9.13 3.21
C SER A 232 11.08 9.91 1.97
N LYS A 233 12.26 9.62 1.39
CA LYS A 233 12.78 10.28 0.18
C LYS A 233 12.50 9.45 -1.05
N ALA A 234 12.15 10.11 -2.16
CA ALA A 234 11.95 9.43 -3.43
C ALA A 234 13.24 8.76 -3.97
N GLU A 235 14.40 9.33 -3.67
CA GLU A 235 15.69 8.83 -4.15
C GLU A 235 16.15 7.58 -3.36
N PRO A 236 16.79 6.61 -4.07
CA PRO A 236 17.23 6.69 -5.45
C PRO A 236 16.17 6.18 -6.44
N TYR A 237 15.67 7.04 -7.31
CA TYR A 237 14.76 6.62 -8.39
C TYR A 237 15.29 6.97 -9.78
N SER A 238 14.71 6.34 -10.79
CA SER A 238 14.84 6.68 -12.21
C SER A 238 13.48 6.64 -12.88
N THR A 239 13.40 7.02 -14.14
CA THR A 239 12.17 6.95 -14.93
C THR A 239 12.33 6.06 -16.14
N VAL A 240 11.24 5.44 -16.58
CA VAL A 240 11.15 4.67 -17.81
C VAL A 240 9.95 5.14 -18.63
N PRO A 241 10.11 5.37 -19.95
CA PRO A 241 8.99 5.80 -20.79
C PRO A 241 8.04 4.62 -21.04
N ILE A 242 6.81 4.72 -20.54
CA ILE A 242 5.73 3.74 -20.76
C ILE A 242 4.52 4.49 -21.30
N TYR A 243 4.09 4.20 -22.52
CA TYR A 243 2.97 4.90 -23.18
C TYR A 243 3.04 6.42 -23.03
N CYS A 244 4.21 6.99 -23.33
CA CYS A 244 4.50 8.44 -23.29
C CYS A 244 4.48 9.06 -21.88
N VAL A 245 4.52 8.27 -20.83
CA VAL A 245 4.66 8.71 -19.45
C VAL A 245 6.02 8.28 -18.92
N ASP A 246 6.79 9.20 -18.34
CA ASP A 246 8.02 8.89 -17.63
C ASP A 246 7.68 8.31 -16.25
N VAL A 247 7.42 7.00 -16.21
CA VAL A 247 7.02 6.28 -14.99
C VAL A 247 8.22 6.17 -14.04
N PRO A 248 8.11 6.64 -12.80
CA PRO A 248 9.17 6.52 -11.80
C PRO A 248 9.26 5.10 -11.27
N TYR A 249 10.48 4.64 -11.04
CA TYR A 249 10.76 3.35 -10.42
C TYR A 249 12.00 3.42 -9.52
N ASP A 250 12.09 2.57 -8.54
CA ASP A 250 13.26 2.44 -7.67
C ASP A 250 14.47 1.98 -8.48
N SER A 251 15.55 2.76 -8.46
CA SER A 251 16.76 2.48 -9.24
C SER A 251 17.76 1.56 -8.54
N ARG A 252 17.49 1.13 -7.29
CA ARG A 252 18.30 0.13 -6.59
C ARG A 252 18.29 -1.19 -7.36
N ASP A 253 19.44 -1.77 -7.59
CA ASP A 253 19.57 -3.02 -8.37
C ASP A 253 18.91 -4.19 -7.62
N PRO A 254 17.81 -4.81 -8.13
CA PRO A 254 17.11 -5.89 -7.46
C PRO A 254 18.02 -7.07 -7.06
N ARG A 255 19.05 -7.33 -7.83
CA ARG A 255 20.00 -8.44 -7.60
C ARG A 255 20.91 -8.17 -6.39
N LYS A 256 21.22 -6.90 -6.09
CA LYS A 256 22.05 -6.51 -4.95
C LYS A 256 21.26 -6.46 -3.65
N TYR A 257 19.99 -6.10 -3.74
CA TYR A 257 19.13 -5.91 -2.58
C TYR A 257 18.19 -7.09 -2.32
N SER A 258 18.22 -8.13 -3.19
CA SER A 258 17.35 -9.30 -3.09
C SER A 258 15.86 -8.95 -2.96
N GLN A 259 15.44 -7.90 -3.68
CA GLN A 259 14.06 -7.41 -3.69
C GLN A 259 13.74 -6.77 -5.05
N HIS A 260 12.62 -7.17 -5.65
CA HIS A 260 12.15 -6.60 -6.92
C HIS A 260 11.83 -5.11 -6.78
N ASN A 261 12.13 -4.32 -7.82
CA ASN A 261 11.83 -2.89 -7.88
C ASN A 261 10.47 -2.62 -8.57
N TYR A 262 9.46 -3.31 -8.12
CA TYR A 262 8.12 -3.27 -8.70
C TYR A 262 7.43 -1.91 -8.56
N VAL A 263 6.74 -1.48 -9.62
CA VAL A 263 5.83 -0.34 -9.65
C VAL A 263 4.41 -0.87 -9.80
N VAL A 264 3.59 -0.66 -8.81
CA VAL A 264 2.18 -1.09 -8.74
C VAL A 264 1.28 0.05 -8.29
N SER A 265 -0.02 -0.10 -8.46
CA SER A 265 -0.97 0.96 -8.08
C SER A 265 -1.24 1.02 -6.58
N GLU A 266 -1.13 -0.12 -5.85
CA GLU A 266 -1.63 -0.22 -4.47
C GLU A 266 -1.02 0.79 -3.51
N SER A 267 0.30 0.91 -3.45
CA SER A 267 0.96 1.85 -2.52
C SER A 267 0.54 3.30 -2.75
N TYR A 268 0.42 3.71 -4.00
CA TYR A 268 -0.01 5.06 -4.37
C TYR A 268 -1.51 5.29 -4.10
N VAL A 269 -2.33 4.26 -4.30
CA VAL A 269 -3.77 4.28 -3.97
C VAL A 269 -3.97 4.39 -2.47
N LEU A 270 -3.26 3.59 -1.67
CA LEU A 270 -3.33 3.65 -0.21
C LEU A 270 -2.91 5.02 0.32
N ASP A 271 -1.80 5.56 -0.18
CA ASP A 271 -1.35 6.91 0.20
C ASP A 271 -2.40 7.98 -0.16
N GLY A 272 -3.01 7.88 -1.33
CA GLY A 272 -4.09 8.78 -1.77
C GLY A 272 -5.34 8.69 -0.89
N ILE A 273 -5.79 7.49 -0.55
CA ILE A 273 -7.02 7.26 0.21
C ILE A 273 -6.81 7.59 1.70
N GLU A 274 -5.74 7.10 2.29
CA GLU A 274 -5.52 7.21 3.72
C GLU A 274 -4.96 8.59 4.09
N TYR A 275 -4.04 9.14 3.30
CA TYR A 275 -3.34 10.40 3.57
C TYR A 275 -3.70 11.55 2.63
N ASN A 276 -4.40 11.32 1.52
CA ASN A 276 -4.61 12.31 0.45
C ASN A 276 -3.29 12.78 -0.19
N TRP A 277 -2.28 11.92 -0.30
CA TRP A 277 -0.91 12.28 -0.65
C TRP A 277 -0.38 13.48 0.15
N ASP A 278 -0.72 13.52 1.43
CA ASP A 278 -0.19 14.51 2.37
C ASP A 278 0.99 13.94 3.16
N THR A 279 1.78 14.82 3.75
CA THR A 279 2.76 14.43 4.75
C THR A 279 2.08 13.94 6.04
N TYR A 280 2.77 13.12 6.82
CA TYR A 280 2.20 12.50 8.03
C TYR A 280 1.66 13.50 9.07
N ASN A 281 2.13 14.73 9.08
CA ASN A 281 1.76 15.80 10.02
C ASN A 281 0.85 16.86 9.41
N ASP A 282 0.32 16.65 8.23
CA ASP A 282 -0.60 17.58 7.59
C ASP A 282 -2.01 17.41 8.14
N HIS A 283 -2.52 18.48 8.76
CA HIS A 283 -3.87 18.55 9.32
C HIS A 283 -4.90 19.13 8.34
N ASN A 284 -4.51 19.42 7.10
CA ASN A 284 -5.41 19.94 6.09
C ASN A 284 -6.51 18.92 5.76
N THR A 285 -7.73 19.42 5.58
CA THR A 285 -8.92 18.63 5.21
C THR A 285 -9.36 18.86 3.77
N ASN A 286 -8.68 19.72 3.02
CA ASN A 286 -8.98 19.98 1.62
C ASN A 286 -8.34 18.92 0.73
N ASN A 287 -9.14 18.00 0.20
CA ASN A 287 -8.67 16.90 -0.66
C ASN A 287 -8.10 17.34 -2.02
N ASN A 288 -8.17 18.62 -2.36
CA ASN A 288 -7.56 19.16 -3.59
C ASN A 288 -6.17 19.77 -3.35
N LEU A 289 -5.64 19.69 -2.13
CA LEU A 289 -4.31 20.16 -1.76
C LEU A 289 -3.51 18.97 -1.24
N HIS A 290 -2.31 18.77 -1.76
CA HIS A 290 -1.43 17.65 -1.44
C HIS A 290 -0.09 18.19 -0.96
N SER A 291 0.23 17.98 0.31
CA SER A 291 1.49 18.49 0.88
C SER A 291 2.70 17.59 0.57
N HIS A 292 2.47 16.37 0.06
CA HIS A 292 3.50 15.47 -0.42
C HIS A 292 3.52 15.42 -1.96
N GLU A 293 3.80 16.56 -2.57
CA GLU A 293 3.63 16.82 -4.01
C GLU A 293 4.30 15.79 -4.94
N TRP A 294 5.50 15.30 -4.62
CA TRP A 294 6.15 14.33 -5.50
C TRP A 294 5.46 12.97 -5.46
N MET A 295 4.89 12.56 -4.31
CA MET A 295 4.13 11.32 -4.17
C MET A 295 2.85 11.35 -5.01
N GLU A 296 2.12 12.45 -4.96
CA GLU A 296 0.95 12.69 -5.82
C GLU A 296 1.32 12.64 -7.31
N LYS A 297 2.39 13.34 -7.71
CA LYS A 297 2.87 13.34 -9.10
C LYS A 297 3.29 11.95 -9.58
N PHE A 298 3.91 11.13 -8.72
CA PHE A 298 4.30 9.77 -9.06
C PHE A 298 3.09 8.84 -9.17
N ALA A 299 2.15 8.95 -8.21
CA ALA A 299 0.87 8.27 -8.28
C ALA A 299 0.13 8.55 -9.58
N HIS A 300 0.06 9.82 -9.97
CA HIS A 300 -0.58 10.24 -11.21
C HIS A 300 0.11 9.67 -12.45
N LYS A 301 1.46 9.62 -12.48
CA LYS A 301 2.20 9.01 -13.60
C LYS A 301 1.93 7.51 -13.73
N VAL A 302 1.86 6.79 -12.60
CA VAL A 302 1.52 5.36 -12.59
C VAL A 302 0.09 5.14 -13.09
N TYR A 303 -0.85 5.97 -12.67
CA TYR A 303 -2.22 5.99 -13.19
C TYR A 303 -2.26 6.26 -14.70
N GLN A 304 -1.62 7.35 -15.14
CA GLN A 304 -1.68 7.83 -16.52
C GLN A 304 -1.07 6.83 -17.52
N ALA A 305 0.00 6.11 -17.14
CA ALA A 305 0.57 5.06 -17.98
C ALA A 305 -0.46 3.94 -18.28
N GLN A 306 -1.30 3.60 -17.31
CA GLN A 306 -2.34 2.59 -17.44
C GLN A 306 -3.53 3.09 -18.28
N GLU A 307 -3.96 4.34 -18.08
CA GLU A 307 -4.97 5.00 -18.92
C GLU A 307 -4.51 5.10 -20.37
N ASN A 308 -3.25 5.49 -20.60
CA ASN A 308 -2.69 5.59 -21.96
C ASN A 308 -2.58 4.21 -22.63
N ARG A 309 -2.21 3.16 -21.88
CA ARG A 309 -2.24 1.79 -22.40
C ARG A 309 -3.64 1.41 -22.88
N PHE A 310 -4.65 1.67 -22.07
CA PHE A 310 -6.03 1.43 -22.47
C PHE A 310 -6.42 2.23 -23.73
N ASN A 311 -6.10 3.52 -23.79
CA ASN A 311 -6.45 4.39 -24.91
C ASN A 311 -5.77 3.95 -26.22
N GLU A 312 -4.58 3.35 -26.15
CA GLU A 312 -3.86 2.86 -27.35
C GLU A 312 -4.23 1.45 -27.76
N THR A 313 -4.50 0.58 -26.78
CA THR A 313 -4.63 -0.88 -27.04
C THR A 313 -6.05 -1.41 -26.82
N GLY A 314 -6.91 -0.65 -26.14
CA GLY A 314 -8.23 -1.12 -25.68
C GLY A 314 -8.17 -2.07 -24.48
N ILE A 315 -6.97 -2.39 -23.94
CA ILE A 315 -6.81 -3.29 -22.80
C ILE A 315 -7.04 -2.51 -21.50
N LEU A 316 -8.14 -2.77 -20.81
CA LEU A 316 -8.36 -2.23 -19.47
C LEU A 316 -7.27 -2.73 -18.53
N THR A 317 -6.65 -1.79 -17.81
CA THR A 317 -5.45 -2.06 -17.04
C THR A 317 -5.59 -1.47 -15.63
N ALA A 318 -5.37 -2.29 -14.59
CA ALA A 318 -5.29 -1.85 -13.20
C ALA A 318 -4.33 -2.78 -12.46
N ARG A 319 -3.03 -2.47 -12.56
CA ARG A 319 -1.96 -3.36 -12.09
C ARG A 319 -1.70 -3.21 -10.60
N SER A 320 -1.79 -4.33 -9.91
CA SER A 320 -1.32 -4.50 -8.54
C SER A 320 -1.04 -5.96 -8.27
N GLU A 321 -0.21 -6.26 -7.28
CA GLU A 321 -0.02 -7.62 -6.81
C GLU A 321 -1.34 -8.23 -6.33
N HIS A 322 -1.48 -9.53 -6.49
CA HIS A 322 -2.70 -10.23 -6.11
C HIS A 322 -2.50 -11.71 -5.78
N GLN A 323 -3.43 -12.22 -4.99
CA GLN A 323 -3.53 -13.62 -4.61
C GLN A 323 -4.19 -14.43 -5.73
N LEU A 324 -3.73 -15.68 -5.88
CA LEU A 324 -4.34 -16.69 -6.76
C LEU A 324 -4.93 -17.81 -5.92
N SER A 325 -5.95 -18.49 -6.45
CA SER A 325 -6.56 -19.66 -5.81
C SER A 325 -5.72 -20.94 -5.93
N GLU A 326 -4.69 -20.92 -6.78
CA GLU A 326 -3.79 -22.05 -7.07
C GLU A 326 -2.35 -21.56 -7.22
N ALA A 327 -1.39 -22.48 -7.25
CA ALA A 327 0.01 -22.11 -7.43
C ALA A 327 0.23 -21.29 -8.72
N PRO A 328 1.03 -20.22 -8.61
CA PRO A 328 2.01 -19.87 -7.57
C PRO A 328 1.43 -19.17 -6.33
N TYR A 329 0.13 -19.10 -6.16
CA TYR A 329 -0.65 -18.47 -5.08
C TYR A 329 -0.54 -16.95 -4.99
N PHE A 330 0.57 -16.35 -5.41
CA PHE A 330 0.78 -14.90 -5.38
C PHE A 330 1.64 -14.46 -6.56
N VAL A 331 1.32 -13.29 -7.12
CA VAL A 331 2.08 -12.66 -8.20
C VAL A 331 2.22 -11.15 -7.97
N TYR A 332 3.38 -10.61 -8.35
CA TYR A 332 3.58 -9.19 -8.57
C TYR A 332 3.14 -8.88 -10.00
N ASP A 333 1.96 -8.27 -10.14
CA ASP A 333 1.41 -7.85 -11.43
C ASP A 333 1.62 -6.34 -11.60
N THR A 334 2.63 -5.95 -12.36
CA THR A 334 3.26 -4.64 -12.26
C THR A 334 3.07 -3.78 -13.51
N VAL A 335 3.14 -2.46 -13.33
CA VAL A 335 3.35 -1.51 -14.43
C VAL A 335 4.79 -1.62 -14.95
N PHE A 336 5.74 -1.81 -14.02
CA PHE A 336 7.15 -2.02 -14.34
C PHE A 336 7.84 -2.80 -13.22
N THR A 337 8.70 -3.74 -13.56
CA THR A 337 9.66 -4.36 -12.63
C THR A 337 10.83 -4.99 -13.37
N ASP A 338 12.01 -5.02 -12.76
CA ASP A 338 13.22 -5.71 -13.20
C ASP A 338 13.63 -5.40 -14.65
N GLY A 339 13.35 -4.18 -15.12
CA GLY A 339 13.68 -3.71 -16.46
C GLY A 339 12.56 -3.88 -17.51
N TYR A 340 11.41 -4.43 -17.15
CA TYR A 340 10.32 -4.71 -18.07
C TYR A 340 9.01 -4.02 -17.67
N ALA A 341 8.37 -3.35 -18.64
CA ALA A 341 7.01 -2.85 -18.49
C ALA A 341 6.00 -4.01 -18.57
N TRP A 342 4.91 -3.87 -17.81
CA TRP A 342 3.78 -4.84 -17.77
C TRP A 342 4.24 -6.25 -17.40
N ASN A 343 5.21 -6.32 -16.50
CA ASN A 343 5.82 -7.56 -16.07
C ASN A 343 4.99 -8.18 -14.93
N THR A 344 4.42 -9.37 -15.16
CA THR A 344 3.74 -10.17 -14.14
C THR A 344 4.68 -11.30 -13.75
N ILE A 345 5.13 -11.32 -12.50
CA ILE A 345 6.15 -12.27 -12.01
C ILE A 345 5.73 -12.92 -10.69
N THR A 346 6.24 -14.13 -10.46
CA THR A 346 6.19 -14.76 -9.13
C THR A 346 7.23 -14.14 -8.19
N GLU A 347 7.15 -14.43 -6.89
CA GLU A 347 8.15 -13.99 -5.92
C GLU A 347 9.60 -14.38 -6.30
N PRO A 348 9.92 -15.57 -6.84
CA PRO A 348 11.25 -15.87 -7.36
C PRO A 348 11.61 -15.20 -8.69
N GLY A 349 10.76 -14.32 -9.26
CA GLY A 349 11.02 -13.59 -10.50
C GLY A 349 10.68 -14.34 -11.80
N LYS A 350 9.93 -15.45 -11.75
CA LYS A 350 9.48 -16.15 -12.95
C LYS A 350 8.37 -15.35 -13.65
N TYR A 351 8.53 -15.05 -14.94
CA TYR A 351 7.53 -14.40 -15.77
C TYR A 351 6.30 -15.31 -16.00
N VAL A 352 5.11 -14.79 -15.70
CA VAL A 352 3.83 -15.51 -15.73
C VAL A 352 2.70 -14.59 -16.25
N PRO A 353 2.79 -14.13 -17.52
CA PRO A 353 1.87 -13.14 -18.09
C PRO A 353 0.41 -13.62 -18.15
N GLU A 354 0.16 -14.91 -18.05
CA GLU A 354 -1.18 -15.50 -18.01
C GLU A 354 -2.01 -15.06 -16.78
N TYR A 355 -1.34 -14.54 -15.75
CA TYR A 355 -1.96 -14.01 -14.53
C TYR A 355 -2.06 -12.49 -14.50
N ALA A 356 -1.70 -11.81 -15.60
CA ALA A 356 -1.94 -10.38 -15.73
C ALA A 356 -3.43 -10.06 -15.61
N ALA A 357 -3.79 -9.07 -14.76
CA ALA A 357 -5.19 -8.84 -14.39
C ALA A 357 -5.55 -7.37 -14.18
N ILE A 358 -6.83 -7.09 -14.23
CA ILE A 358 -7.44 -5.90 -13.63
C ILE A 358 -7.62 -6.22 -12.14
N SER A 359 -6.76 -5.70 -11.28
CA SER A 359 -6.92 -5.81 -9.82
C SER A 359 -8.12 -4.99 -9.37
N LEU A 360 -9.02 -5.59 -8.58
CA LEU A 360 -10.26 -4.90 -8.17
C LEU A 360 -9.96 -3.76 -7.19
N LYS A 361 -9.06 -3.96 -6.23
CA LYS A 361 -8.62 -2.93 -5.28
C LYS A 361 -7.98 -1.74 -5.97
N ALA A 362 -7.10 -2.00 -6.95
CA ALA A 362 -6.47 -0.95 -7.73
C ALA A 362 -7.48 -0.20 -8.61
N ALA A 363 -8.37 -0.92 -9.28
CA ALA A 363 -9.40 -0.34 -10.15
C ALA A 363 -10.37 0.58 -9.38
N LEU A 364 -10.85 0.15 -8.21
CA LEU A 364 -11.74 0.97 -7.38
C LEU A 364 -10.99 2.13 -6.73
N GLY A 365 -9.75 1.91 -6.29
CA GLY A 365 -8.88 2.97 -5.78
C GLY A 365 -8.61 4.04 -6.82
N MET A 366 -8.24 3.67 -8.04
CA MET A 366 -8.10 4.62 -9.14
C MET A 366 -9.41 5.33 -9.48
N TRP A 367 -10.54 4.62 -9.40
CA TRP A 367 -11.84 5.23 -9.67
C TRP A 367 -12.19 6.35 -8.68
N VAL A 368 -11.92 6.19 -7.40
CA VAL A 368 -12.19 7.25 -6.42
C VAL A 368 -11.20 8.41 -6.51
N LEU A 369 -9.94 8.14 -6.86
CA LEU A 369 -8.87 9.13 -6.87
C LEU A 369 -8.79 9.96 -8.16
N TRP A 370 -9.21 9.40 -9.30
CA TRP A 370 -9.15 10.09 -10.60
C TRP A 370 -10.46 9.92 -11.38
N LYS A 371 -11.22 10.99 -11.48
CA LYS A 371 -12.49 10.97 -12.25
C LYS A 371 -12.20 11.09 -13.75
N SER A 372 -12.36 9.99 -14.49
CA SER A 372 -12.22 9.93 -15.94
C SER A 372 -13.13 8.85 -16.55
N ASP A 373 -13.31 8.89 -17.87
CA ASP A 373 -14.04 7.84 -18.62
C ASP A 373 -13.36 6.47 -18.49
N TYR A 374 -12.02 6.46 -18.41
CA TYR A 374 -11.26 5.24 -18.21
C TYR A 374 -11.57 4.59 -16.86
N THR A 375 -11.56 5.36 -15.78
CA THR A 375 -11.87 4.82 -14.45
C THR A 375 -13.34 4.44 -14.30
N ASP A 376 -14.27 5.09 -15.02
CA ASP A 376 -15.66 4.65 -15.10
C ASP A 376 -15.79 3.29 -15.80
N ARG A 377 -14.98 3.02 -16.83
CA ARG A 377 -14.91 1.69 -17.46
C ARG A 377 -14.34 0.63 -16.52
N LEU A 378 -13.31 0.97 -15.75
CA LEU A 378 -12.80 0.07 -14.69
C LEU A 378 -13.88 -0.27 -13.67
N PHE A 379 -14.60 0.74 -13.16
CA PHE A 379 -15.71 0.53 -12.23
C PHE A 379 -16.77 -0.42 -12.79
N LEU A 380 -17.21 -0.20 -14.04
CA LEU A 380 -18.18 -1.05 -14.73
C LEU A 380 -17.68 -2.50 -14.91
N ALA A 381 -16.38 -2.69 -15.14
CA ALA A 381 -15.79 -4.01 -15.29
C ALA A 381 -15.78 -4.79 -13.98
N ILE A 382 -15.48 -4.12 -12.84
CA ILE A 382 -15.25 -4.80 -11.56
C ILE A 382 -16.53 -4.99 -10.72
N GLU A 383 -17.54 -4.14 -10.86
CA GLU A 383 -18.70 -4.07 -9.94
C GLU A 383 -19.48 -5.37 -9.76
N LYS A 384 -19.43 -6.27 -10.75
CA LYS A 384 -20.12 -7.56 -10.73
C LYS A 384 -19.20 -8.76 -10.49
N ASN A 385 -17.93 -8.50 -10.18
CA ASN A 385 -16.93 -9.55 -9.97
C ASN A 385 -16.86 -9.98 -8.50
N PHE A 386 -17.92 -10.55 -8.01
CA PHE A 386 -18.04 -11.03 -6.63
C PHE A 386 -18.82 -12.35 -6.58
N GLU A 387 -18.72 -13.04 -5.46
CA GLU A 387 -19.58 -14.16 -5.10
C GLU A 387 -20.54 -13.72 -3.99
N PRO A 388 -21.87 -13.83 -4.21
CA PRO A 388 -22.85 -13.48 -3.19
C PRO A 388 -22.56 -14.20 -1.88
N GLY A 389 -22.43 -13.46 -0.78
CA GLY A 389 -22.14 -14.01 0.53
C GLY A 389 -20.66 -14.21 0.86
N LYS A 390 -19.72 -14.04 -0.09
CA LYS A 390 -18.27 -14.18 0.18
C LYS A 390 -17.47 -12.89 0.07
N GLY A 391 -17.82 -12.00 -0.87
CA GLY A 391 -17.07 -10.79 -1.17
C GLY A 391 -16.60 -10.73 -2.61
N PHE A 392 -15.69 -9.79 -2.90
CA PHE A 392 -15.15 -9.56 -4.23
C PHE A 392 -13.94 -10.46 -4.51
N TYR A 393 -13.85 -10.92 -5.78
CA TYR A 393 -12.68 -11.60 -6.30
C TYR A 393 -11.45 -10.67 -6.37
N GLU A 394 -10.26 -11.25 -6.45
CA GLU A 394 -8.98 -10.50 -6.53
C GLU A 394 -8.85 -9.66 -7.81
N GLY A 395 -9.27 -10.20 -8.92
CA GLY A 395 -9.07 -9.57 -10.22
C GLY A 395 -9.83 -10.24 -11.36
N ILE A 396 -9.67 -9.66 -12.55
CA ILE A 396 -10.18 -10.19 -13.81
C ILE A 396 -8.99 -10.34 -14.75
N LEU A 397 -8.72 -11.55 -15.20
CA LEU A 397 -7.60 -11.84 -16.10
C LEU A 397 -7.72 -11.08 -17.42
N GLU A 398 -6.66 -10.36 -17.83
CA GLU A 398 -6.62 -9.59 -19.09
C GLU A 398 -6.75 -10.49 -20.33
N ASN A 399 -6.41 -11.78 -20.23
CA ASN A 399 -6.52 -12.76 -21.32
C ASN A 399 -7.95 -13.25 -21.59
N GLY A 400 -8.95 -12.70 -20.89
CA GLY A 400 -10.37 -13.06 -21.07
C GLY A 400 -10.82 -14.36 -20.41
N LYS A 401 -9.98 -15.02 -19.63
CA LYS A 401 -10.32 -16.27 -18.92
C LYS A 401 -11.25 -16.08 -17.71
N GLY A 402 -11.62 -14.82 -17.41
CA GLY A 402 -12.57 -14.50 -16.35
C GLY A 402 -11.91 -14.10 -15.03
N PRO A 403 -12.65 -14.18 -13.90
CA PRO A 403 -12.19 -13.69 -12.60
C PRO A 403 -11.18 -14.62 -11.95
N ILE A 404 -10.27 -14.03 -11.18
CA ILE A 404 -9.38 -14.70 -10.23
C ILE A 404 -10.20 -14.98 -8.98
N LYS A 405 -10.65 -16.21 -8.80
CA LYS A 405 -11.58 -16.63 -7.73
C LYS A 405 -10.88 -16.84 -6.38
N ALA A 406 -9.98 -15.94 -6.03
CA ALA A 406 -9.46 -15.80 -4.68
C ALA A 406 -10.16 -14.63 -3.99
N PHE A 407 -10.32 -14.72 -2.67
CA PHE A 407 -10.92 -13.67 -1.83
C PHE A 407 -9.94 -13.37 -0.71
N THR A 408 -9.61 -12.09 -0.52
CA THR A 408 -8.66 -11.67 0.51
C THR A 408 -9.16 -10.50 1.34
N ALA A 409 -8.61 -10.40 2.55
CA ALA A 409 -8.81 -9.26 3.43
C ALA A 409 -8.27 -7.97 2.78
N ASN A 410 -7.10 -8.06 2.13
CA ASN A 410 -6.49 -6.91 1.48
C ASN A 410 -7.37 -6.32 0.39
N ASN A 411 -7.82 -7.14 -0.58
CA ASN A 411 -8.67 -6.66 -1.68
C ASN A 411 -9.99 -6.07 -1.16
N ASN A 412 -10.74 -6.82 -0.34
CA ASN A 412 -12.04 -6.37 0.16
C ASN A 412 -11.91 -5.20 1.14
N GLY A 413 -10.80 -5.12 1.89
CA GLY A 413 -10.49 -4.00 2.78
C GLY A 413 -10.25 -2.71 2.02
N ILE A 414 -9.35 -2.73 1.04
CA ILE A 414 -9.04 -1.54 0.22
C ILE A 414 -10.27 -1.06 -0.57
N MET A 415 -11.13 -1.98 -1.03
CA MET A 415 -12.39 -1.59 -1.67
C MET A 415 -13.31 -0.83 -0.70
N LEU A 416 -13.41 -1.25 0.55
CA LEU A 416 -14.16 -0.54 1.59
C LEU A 416 -13.54 0.82 1.94
N GLU A 417 -12.21 0.87 2.06
CA GLU A 417 -11.46 2.11 2.29
C GLU A 417 -11.70 3.12 1.16
N ALA A 418 -11.66 2.67 -0.10
CA ALA A 418 -11.91 3.51 -1.28
C ALA A 418 -13.35 4.10 -1.27
N LEU A 419 -14.34 3.29 -0.95
CA LEU A 419 -15.72 3.76 -0.86
C LEU A 419 -15.92 4.73 0.32
N LEU A 420 -15.26 4.49 1.46
CA LEU A 420 -15.26 5.43 2.58
C LEU A 420 -14.57 6.77 2.21
N PHE A 421 -13.44 6.72 1.48
CA PHE A 421 -12.78 7.92 0.97
C PHE A 421 -13.72 8.74 0.08
N LYS A 422 -14.44 8.11 -0.86
CA LYS A 422 -15.44 8.82 -1.66
C LYS A 422 -16.49 9.52 -0.80
N ALA A 423 -16.93 8.87 0.28
CA ALA A 423 -17.98 9.43 1.16
C ALA A 423 -17.48 10.53 2.07
N GLN A 424 -16.23 10.47 2.55
CA GLN A 424 -15.74 11.31 3.64
C GLN A 424 -14.41 12.03 3.36
N GLY A 425 -13.75 11.78 2.22
CA GLY A 425 -12.39 12.26 1.92
C GLY A 425 -11.31 11.49 2.70
N LYS A 426 -10.12 12.07 2.84
CA LYS A 426 -8.95 11.53 3.55
C LYS A 426 -9.32 10.75 4.81
N LEU A 427 -8.81 9.51 4.94
CA LEU A 427 -9.21 8.63 6.05
C LEU A 427 -8.51 8.98 7.36
N LEU A 428 -7.27 9.42 7.33
CA LEU A 428 -6.60 9.98 8.49
C LEU A 428 -7.19 11.36 8.81
N LYS A 429 -7.97 11.42 9.89
CA LYS A 429 -8.55 12.66 10.41
C LYS A 429 -8.03 12.91 11.81
N TRP A 430 -7.52 14.12 12.03
CA TRP A 430 -6.98 14.52 13.31
C TRP A 430 -8.09 14.94 14.29
N ASN A 431 -7.99 14.43 15.52
CA ASN A 431 -8.87 14.86 16.60
C ASN A 431 -8.33 16.15 17.24
N ASN A 432 -9.11 17.22 17.17
CA ASN A 432 -8.74 18.51 17.76
C ASN A 432 -8.89 18.54 19.29
N ASN A 433 -9.61 17.59 19.89
CA ASN A 433 -9.84 17.50 21.33
C ASN A 433 -8.85 16.52 21.98
N LYS A 434 -7.54 16.75 21.81
CA LYS A 434 -6.52 15.83 22.30
C LYS A 434 -6.43 15.81 23.82
N THR A 435 -6.69 14.66 24.41
CA THR A 435 -6.15 14.29 25.73
C THR A 435 -4.76 13.72 25.57
N ILE A 436 -3.85 13.99 26.51
CA ILE A 436 -2.50 13.39 26.54
C ILE A 436 -2.66 11.88 26.64
N SER A 437 -2.26 11.15 25.60
CA SER A 437 -2.40 9.71 25.52
C SER A 437 -1.39 8.96 26.38
N LEU A 438 -1.58 7.66 26.55
CA LEU A 438 -0.59 6.80 27.24
C LEU A 438 0.76 6.81 26.51
N TRP A 439 0.77 6.78 25.17
CA TRP A 439 1.96 6.93 24.34
C TRP A 439 2.71 8.23 24.63
N ASP A 440 2.01 9.36 24.60
CA ASP A 440 2.60 10.67 24.80
C ASP A 440 3.21 10.80 26.22
N LYS A 441 2.54 10.23 27.25
CA LYS A 441 3.05 10.20 28.62
C LYS A 441 4.31 9.36 28.77
N THR A 442 4.39 8.26 28.03
CA THR A 442 5.46 7.26 28.20
C THR A 442 6.69 7.58 27.35
N ILE A 443 6.49 7.98 26.09
CA ILE A 443 7.54 8.11 25.08
C ILE A 443 7.77 9.57 24.67
N GLY A 444 6.77 10.44 24.79
CA GLY A 444 6.82 11.83 24.32
C GLY A 444 8.02 12.63 24.81
N ASN A 445 8.60 12.26 25.98
CA ASN A 445 9.85 12.83 26.50
C ASN A 445 11.09 12.04 26.06
N SER A 446 11.00 10.74 25.83
CA SER A 446 12.15 9.85 25.58
C SER A 446 12.65 9.94 24.13
N TYR A 447 11.76 9.94 23.15
CA TYR A 447 12.15 10.06 21.74
C TYR A 447 12.56 11.49 21.38
N SER A 448 11.96 12.51 21.95
CA SER A 448 12.43 13.89 21.80
C SER A 448 13.81 14.11 22.45
N MET A 449 14.11 13.41 23.53
CA MET A 449 15.45 13.42 24.14
C MET A 449 16.47 12.66 23.30
N GLN A 450 16.13 11.50 22.74
CA GLN A 450 17.05 10.76 21.85
C GLN A 450 17.31 11.53 20.55
N ALA A 451 16.31 12.17 19.96
CA ALA A 451 16.47 13.02 18.78
C ALA A 451 17.36 14.24 19.11
N LYS A 452 17.17 14.90 20.25
CA LYS A 452 18.03 16.01 20.72
C LYS A 452 19.46 15.55 21.04
N THR A 453 19.62 14.38 21.63
CA THR A 453 20.95 13.82 21.92
C THR A 453 21.66 13.45 20.62
N ARG A 454 20.96 12.92 19.63
CA ARG A 454 21.49 12.63 18.28
C ARG A 454 21.92 13.92 17.55
N GLN A 455 21.11 14.98 17.59
CA GLN A 455 21.46 16.29 17.02
C GLN A 455 22.68 16.92 17.72
N ASN A 456 22.78 16.84 19.05
CA ASN A 456 23.92 17.37 19.79
C ASN A 456 25.20 16.58 19.51
N MET A 457 25.13 15.26 19.30
CA MET A 457 26.32 14.46 18.93
C MET A 457 26.75 14.74 17.47
N GLN A 458 25.86 15.04 16.56
CA GLN A 458 26.21 15.46 15.19
C GLN A 458 26.88 16.84 15.16
N GLN A 459 26.40 17.79 15.97
CA GLN A 459 27.03 19.13 16.11
C GLN A 459 28.39 19.09 16.79
N SER A 460 28.58 18.22 17.76
CA SER A 460 29.89 18.06 18.41
C SER A 460 30.91 17.31 17.54
N GLY A 461 30.47 16.37 16.70
CA GLY A 461 31.31 15.66 15.72
C GLY A 461 31.83 16.56 14.60
N SER A 462 31.03 17.55 14.16
CA SER A 462 31.41 18.50 13.11
C SER A 462 32.39 19.59 13.57
N GLN A 463 32.50 19.84 14.87
CA GLN A 463 33.47 20.80 15.43
C GLN A 463 34.88 20.19 15.66
N GLN A 464 35.03 18.87 15.67
CA GLN A 464 36.34 18.20 15.84
C GLN A 464 37.10 17.92 14.54
N THR A 465 36.50 18.12 13.37
CA THR A 465 37.15 17.92 12.04
C THR A 465 37.70 19.20 11.44
N GLY A 466 37.71 20.30 12.16
CA GLY A 466 38.13 21.63 11.70
C GLY A 466 39.54 22.07 12.13
N ILE A 467 40.40 21.18 12.69
CA ILE A 467 41.79 21.50 13.03
C ILE A 467 42.69 20.32 12.62
N ARG A 468 43.18 20.37 11.37
CA ARG A 468 44.54 19.99 10.94
C ARG A 468 44.70 20.28 9.44
#